data_bf75787b4b03acb075f4c3395f36171e
#
_entry.id   bf75787b4b03acb075f4c3395f36171e
#
_cell.length_a   1.000
_cell.length_b   1.000
_cell.length_c   1.000
_cell.angle_alpha   90.00
_cell.angle_beta   90.00
_cell.angle_gamma   90.00
#
_symmetry.space_group_name_H-M   'P 1'
#
loop_
_entity.id
_entity.type
_entity.pdbx_description
1 polymer ?
#
loop_
_entity_poly.entity_id
_entity_poly.type
_entity_poly.pdbx_seq_one_letter_code
_entity_poly.pdbx_strand_id
1 'polypeptide(L)'
;MNVSFISLGCDKNRVNTEQMMALCLQAGHTVQEDCSGSDVVVINTCGFIDSAKSEAIDTILAAAELKAAGEVGKILVTGCLSQRYQADILEELPEIDGIMGTGCFGDIVTALEQVVNGQECRHFADINGPVEELPRVLSTPRQYAYLRIAEGCSNRCAYCVIPSLRGNYRSRRMEDILEEARALAEDGVQECIVIAQDITRYGVDLYGERRLPELLRELCRLPFHWVRLHYLYPDNLSDQLIDTIAGEAKICNYLDIPIQHCNDTVLKAMRRRETKTGLEELFRRVRERIPGVVLRTSLITGLPYEDEAAFEELCDFLGEQKLQRVGAFPYSPEEGTPAARMLNRVDTEEAQRRAELVMEIQTQVMDEFNDSRMGDTVEVLCDGYDVQAMSYVGRSYAESPGIDGCIFFTAERDVEPGDFVMVRITGAMDGDLTGEAVEELSEEE
;
A
#
# COMPACT_ATOMS: atom_id res chain seq x y z
N MET A 1 27.73 12.49 -6.30
CA MET A 1 27.15 11.73 -7.41
C MET A 1 25.68 12.15 -7.55
N ASN A 2 25.18 12.15 -8.77
CA ASN A 2 23.77 12.32 -9.06
C ASN A 2 23.12 10.93 -9.06
N VAL A 3 22.14 10.74 -8.22
CA VAL A 3 21.43 9.44 -8.05
C VAL A 3 19.96 9.66 -8.31
N SER A 4 19.36 8.85 -9.18
CA SER A 4 17.91 8.82 -9.36
C SER A 4 17.32 7.53 -8.79
N PHE A 5 16.06 7.61 -8.39
CA PHE A 5 15.35 6.50 -7.80
C PHE A 5 14.05 6.21 -8.54
N ILE A 6 13.85 4.95 -8.91
CA ILE A 6 12.56 4.43 -9.40
C ILE A 6 12.01 3.51 -8.34
N SER A 7 10.84 3.83 -7.77
CA SER A 7 10.19 3.04 -6.73
C SER A 7 8.98 2.33 -7.30
N LEU A 8 9.06 1.01 -7.43
CA LEU A 8 7.98 0.16 -7.95
C LEU A 8 7.26 -0.57 -6.82
N GLY A 9 6.04 -0.97 -7.09
CA GLY A 9 5.24 -1.83 -6.24
C GLY A 9 4.52 -1.06 -5.13
N CYS A 10 4.69 -1.48 -3.88
CA CYS A 10 3.84 -1.04 -2.77
C CYS A 10 4.43 0.13 -1.95
N ASP A 11 3.59 0.71 -1.10
CA ASP A 11 3.92 1.75 -0.11
C ASP A 11 5.09 1.40 0.83
N LYS A 12 5.28 0.09 1.17
CA LYS A 12 6.45 -0.36 1.94
C LYS A 12 7.75 -0.18 1.16
N ASN A 13 7.73 -0.46 -0.16
CA ASN A 13 8.87 -0.18 -1.05
C ASN A 13 9.14 1.32 -1.13
N ARG A 14 8.09 2.15 -1.22
CA ARG A 14 8.22 3.61 -1.21
C ARG A 14 8.93 4.10 0.04
N VAL A 15 8.51 3.65 1.22
CA VAL A 15 9.20 3.99 2.49
C VAL A 15 10.69 3.59 2.45
N ASN A 16 11.01 2.40 1.91
CA ASN A 16 12.41 1.99 1.77
C ASN A 16 13.19 2.89 0.79
N THR A 17 12.57 3.30 -0.32
CA THR A 17 13.18 4.25 -1.27
C THR A 17 13.48 5.59 -0.59
N GLU A 18 12.53 6.14 0.16
CA GLU A 18 12.67 7.40 0.89
C GLU A 18 13.77 7.34 1.95
N GLN A 19 13.95 6.19 2.60
CA GLN A 19 15.06 5.95 3.52
C GLN A 19 16.42 5.94 2.78
N MET A 20 16.50 5.26 1.64
CA MET A 20 17.72 5.24 0.81
C MET A 20 18.05 6.64 0.26
N MET A 21 17.06 7.41 -0.18
CA MET A 21 17.23 8.79 -0.62
C MET A 21 17.82 9.66 0.48
N ALA A 22 17.29 9.55 1.71
CA ALA A 22 17.80 10.31 2.85
C ALA A 22 19.27 9.98 3.16
N LEU A 23 19.65 8.71 3.14
CA LEU A 23 21.04 8.28 3.34
C LEU A 23 21.97 8.84 2.26
N CYS A 24 21.53 8.84 1.00
CA CYS A 24 22.29 9.43 -0.10
C CYS A 24 22.50 10.94 0.08
N LEU A 25 21.46 11.67 0.47
CA LEU A 25 21.55 13.12 0.74
C LEU A 25 22.50 13.40 1.92
N GLN A 26 22.43 12.61 3.01
CA GLN A 26 23.34 12.74 4.16
C GLN A 26 24.80 12.45 3.79
N ALA A 27 25.04 11.54 2.83
CA ALA A 27 26.37 11.26 2.30
C ALA A 27 26.88 12.33 1.30
N GLY A 28 26.10 13.37 1.05
CA GLY A 28 26.47 14.47 0.14
C GLY A 28 26.24 14.15 -1.34
N HIS A 29 25.38 13.17 -1.66
CA HIS A 29 24.93 12.90 -3.03
C HIS A 29 23.73 13.79 -3.37
N THR A 30 23.52 14.02 -4.66
CA THR A 30 22.34 14.70 -5.18
C THR A 30 21.32 13.66 -5.60
N VAL A 31 20.08 13.76 -5.06
CA VAL A 31 18.95 12.97 -5.53
C VAL A 31 18.16 13.78 -6.55
N GLN A 32 17.90 13.19 -7.71
CA GLN A 32 17.17 13.83 -8.81
C GLN A 32 16.01 12.95 -9.27
N GLU A 33 14.99 13.59 -9.85
CA GLU A 33 13.79 12.90 -10.34
C GLU A 33 14.02 12.24 -11.71
N ASP A 34 14.71 12.95 -12.62
CA ASP A 34 15.02 12.45 -13.96
C ASP A 34 16.17 11.43 -13.90
N CYS A 35 16.03 10.32 -14.61
CA CYS A 35 17.09 9.34 -14.75
C CYS A 35 18.22 9.83 -15.67
N SER A 36 17.93 10.69 -16.64
CA SER A 36 18.94 11.21 -17.57
C SER A 36 19.97 12.09 -16.85
N GLY A 37 21.23 11.82 -17.08
CA GLY A 37 22.35 12.49 -16.41
C GLY A 37 22.70 11.93 -15.04
N SER A 38 22.08 10.83 -14.61
CA SER A 38 22.42 10.17 -13.35
C SER A 38 23.72 9.37 -13.45
N ASP A 39 24.54 9.46 -12.42
CA ASP A 39 25.69 8.56 -12.25
C ASP A 39 25.22 7.14 -11.96
N VAL A 40 24.15 7.00 -11.15
CA VAL A 40 23.49 5.72 -10.82
C VAL A 40 21.97 5.88 -10.79
N VAL A 41 21.27 4.98 -11.45
CA VAL A 41 19.82 4.77 -11.28
C VAL A 41 19.60 3.62 -10.32
N VAL A 42 18.87 3.86 -9.21
CA VAL A 42 18.49 2.86 -8.23
C VAL A 42 17.04 2.45 -8.47
N ILE A 43 16.82 1.19 -8.79
CA ILE A 43 15.47 0.64 -9.07
C ILE A 43 15.04 -0.24 -7.90
N ASN A 44 14.11 0.25 -7.07
CA ASN A 44 13.52 -0.51 -5.98
C ASN A 44 12.32 -1.30 -6.50
N THR A 45 12.49 -2.60 -6.64
CA THR A 45 11.62 -3.49 -7.42
C THR A 45 10.60 -4.23 -6.56
N CYS A 46 9.46 -4.54 -7.18
CA CYS A 46 8.49 -5.51 -6.68
C CYS A 46 8.77 -6.90 -7.27
N GLY A 47 8.53 -7.96 -6.48
CA GLY A 47 8.69 -9.36 -6.90
C GLY A 47 7.57 -10.24 -6.35
N PHE A 48 6.39 -9.63 -6.07
CA PHE A 48 5.30 -10.28 -5.36
C PHE A 48 4.41 -11.14 -6.28
N ILE A 49 4.03 -10.62 -7.45
CA ILE A 49 3.21 -11.31 -8.45
C ILE A 49 3.82 -11.15 -9.85
N ASP A 50 3.40 -11.97 -10.82
CA ASP A 50 3.99 -11.99 -12.16
C ASP A 50 3.91 -10.63 -12.86
N SER A 51 2.79 -9.93 -12.79
CA SER A 51 2.65 -8.59 -13.40
C SER A 51 3.65 -7.57 -12.82
N ALA A 52 3.86 -7.59 -11.51
CA ALA A 52 4.83 -6.71 -10.85
C ALA A 52 6.30 -7.10 -11.16
N LYS A 53 6.56 -8.38 -11.44
CA LYS A 53 7.88 -8.83 -11.92
C LYS A 53 8.12 -8.34 -13.35
N SER A 54 7.11 -8.43 -14.22
CA SER A 54 7.20 -7.91 -15.60
C SER A 54 7.46 -6.41 -15.61
N GLU A 55 6.69 -5.62 -14.84
CA GLU A 55 6.92 -4.19 -14.66
C GLU A 55 8.35 -3.87 -14.21
N ALA A 56 8.87 -4.63 -13.25
CA ALA A 56 10.22 -4.42 -12.76
C ALA A 56 11.29 -4.74 -13.83
N ILE A 57 11.12 -5.82 -14.60
CA ILE A 57 12.01 -6.19 -15.69
C ILE A 57 11.96 -5.15 -16.81
N ASP A 58 10.79 -4.72 -17.23
CA ASP A 58 10.61 -3.70 -18.27
C ASP A 58 11.27 -2.37 -17.85
N THR A 59 11.15 -1.99 -16.58
CA THR A 59 11.80 -0.80 -16.03
C THR A 59 13.33 -0.92 -16.03
N ILE A 60 13.87 -2.10 -15.70
CA ILE A 60 15.32 -2.35 -15.75
C ILE A 60 15.82 -2.27 -17.20
N LEU A 61 15.09 -2.85 -18.13
CA LEU A 61 15.44 -2.81 -19.56
C LEU A 61 15.38 -1.37 -20.11
N ALA A 62 14.38 -0.60 -19.74
CA ALA A 62 14.31 0.83 -20.11
C ALA A 62 15.52 1.63 -19.56
N ALA A 63 15.92 1.39 -18.32
CA ALA A 63 17.12 1.98 -17.75
C ALA A 63 18.41 1.52 -18.47
N ALA A 64 18.45 0.25 -18.93
CA ALA A 64 19.56 -0.28 -19.70
C ALA A 64 19.69 0.40 -21.09
N GLU A 65 18.57 0.75 -21.74
CA GLU A 65 18.59 1.54 -22.96
C GLU A 65 19.19 2.94 -22.74
N LEU A 66 18.80 3.62 -21.66
CA LEU A 66 19.40 4.93 -21.29
C LEU A 66 20.90 4.79 -20.98
N LYS A 67 21.31 3.71 -20.33
CA LYS A 67 22.72 3.41 -20.07
C LYS A 67 23.50 3.17 -21.36
N ALA A 68 22.93 2.43 -22.30
CA ALA A 68 23.54 2.20 -23.61
C ALA A 68 23.66 3.49 -24.46
N ALA A 69 22.72 4.42 -24.30
CA ALA A 69 22.75 5.74 -24.90
C ALA A 69 23.75 6.69 -24.20
N GLY A 70 24.32 6.32 -23.07
CA GLY A 70 25.25 7.13 -22.28
C GLY A 70 24.57 8.23 -21.45
N GLU A 71 23.25 8.12 -21.27
CA GLU A 71 22.45 9.04 -20.45
C GLU A 71 22.45 8.66 -18.96
N VAL A 72 22.69 7.39 -18.65
CA VAL A 72 22.79 6.83 -17.29
C VAL A 72 24.14 6.12 -17.16
N GLY A 73 24.83 6.33 -16.03
CA GLY A 73 26.13 5.72 -15.80
C GLY A 73 26.02 4.26 -15.39
N LYS A 74 25.26 3.95 -14.36
CA LYS A 74 25.15 2.62 -13.71
C LYS A 74 23.71 2.32 -13.28
N ILE A 75 23.41 1.02 -13.11
CA ILE A 75 22.11 0.51 -12.66
C ILE A 75 22.30 -0.33 -11.40
N LEU A 76 21.68 0.06 -10.32
CA LEU A 76 21.61 -0.68 -9.05
C LEU A 76 20.16 -1.15 -8.79
N VAL A 77 19.93 -2.44 -8.71
CA VAL A 77 18.60 -3.01 -8.46
C VAL A 77 18.47 -3.45 -7.02
N THR A 78 17.38 -3.08 -6.37
CA THR A 78 17.08 -3.48 -4.98
C THR A 78 15.63 -3.92 -4.84
N GLY A 79 15.24 -4.35 -3.64
CA GLY A 79 13.85 -4.68 -3.32
C GLY A 79 13.50 -6.15 -3.44
N CYS A 80 12.20 -6.43 -3.67
CA CYS A 80 11.67 -7.79 -3.58
C CYS A 80 12.10 -8.69 -4.73
N LEU A 81 12.26 -8.16 -5.95
CA LEU A 81 12.71 -8.96 -7.10
C LEU A 81 14.16 -9.44 -6.89
N SER A 82 15.07 -8.51 -6.56
CA SER A 82 16.46 -8.86 -6.27
C SER A 82 16.61 -9.80 -5.08
N GLN A 83 15.82 -9.60 -4.01
CA GLN A 83 15.78 -10.53 -2.87
C GLN A 83 15.33 -11.93 -3.28
N ARG A 84 14.41 -12.04 -4.22
CA ARG A 84 13.84 -13.32 -4.64
C ARG A 84 14.79 -14.13 -5.51
N TYR A 85 15.42 -13.48 -6.48
CA TYR A 85 16.21 -14.13 -7.53
C TYR A 85 17.72 -13.97 -7.36
N GLN A 86 18.17 -13.07 -6.50
CA GLN A 86 19.58 -12.90 -6.12
C GLN A 86 20.56 -12.96 -7.33
N ALA A 87 21.43 -13.96 -7.35
CA ALA A 87 22.44 -14.10 -8.40
C ALA A 87 21.84 -14.36 -9.80
N ASP A 88 20.70 -15.04 -9.87
CA ASP A 88 20.07 -15.40 -11.14
C ASP A 88 19.68 -14.15 -11.95
N ILE A 89 19.30 -13.07 -11.27
CA ILE A 89 18.93 -11.81 -11.92
C ILE A 89 20.11 -11.17 -12.68
N LEU A 90 21.36 -11.34 -12.19
CA LEU A 90 22.55 -10.83 -12.86
C LEU A 90 22.96 -11.67 -14.07
N GLU A 91 22.58 -12.95 -14.09
CA GLU A 91 22.82 -13.83 -15.23
C GLU A 91 21.85 -13.53 -16.38
N GLU A 92 20.59 -13.25 -16.03
CA GLU A 92 19.52 -12.97 -17.00
C GLU A 92 19.51 -11.52 -17.48
N LEU A 93 19.96 -10.57 -16.63
CA LEU A 93 20.01 -9.13 -16.90
C LEU A 93 21.42 -8.57 -16.67
N PRO A 94 22.36 -8.85 -17.60
CA PRO A 94 23.77 -8.48 -17.46
C PRO A 94 24.02 -6.95 -17.51
N GLU A 95 23.02 -6.15 -17.84
CA GLU A 95 23.06 -4.69 -17.82
C GLU A 95 23.13 -4.12 -16.42
N ILE A 96 22.70 -4.88 -15.40
CA ILE A 96 22.69 -4.49 -13.98
C ILE A 96 24.14 -4.48 -13.46
N ASP A 97 24.55 -3.38 -12.81
CA ASP A 97 25.89 -3.24 -12.23
C ASP A 97 25.97 -3.69 -10.76
N GLY A 98 24.83 -3.78 -10.05
CA GLY A 98 24.79 -4.24 -8.67
C GLY A 98 23.40 -4.56 -8.19
N ILE A 99 23.32 -5.39 -7.15
CA ILE A 99 22.06 -5.83 -6.53
C ILE A 99 22.10 -5.74 -5.01
N MET A 100 20.93 -5.40 -4.43
CA MET A 100 20.71 -5.37 -2.99
C MET A 100 19.40 -6.08 -2.65
N GLY A 101 19.37 -6.80 -1.53
CA GLY A 101 18.15 -7.41 -0.99
C GLY A 101 17.34 -6.46 -0.10
N THR A 102 16.24 -6.98 0.43
CA THR A 102 15.30 -6.22 1.28
C THR A 102 15.76 -6.01 2.72
N GLY A 103 16.82 -6.65 3.16
CA GLY A 103 17.36 -6.57 4.53
C GLY A 103 18.56 -5.63 4.69
N CYS A 104 18.92 -4.85 3.67
CA CYS A 104 20.17 -4.06 3.68
C CYS A 104 20.03 -2.69 2.99
N PHE A 105 18.88 -2.04 3.12
CA PHE A 105 18.67 -0.70 2.56
C PHE A 105 19.62 0.35 3.16
N GLY A 106 20.07 0.14 4.42
CA GLY A 106 21.08 0.97 5.08
C GLY A 106 22.44 0.98 4.40
N ASP A 107 22.75 -0.04 3.60
CA ASP A 107 24.03 -0.16 2.88
C ASP A 107 24.08 0.60 1.55
N ILE A 108 23.04 1.37 1.21
CA ILE A 108 22.88 2.01 -0.11
C ILE A 108 24.11 2.83 -0.53
N VAL A 109 24.69 3.62 0.37
CA VAL A 109 25.85 4.46 0.07
C VAL A 109 27.07 3.62 -0.32
N THR A 110 27.33 2.54 0.45
CA THR A 110 28.41 1.60 0.14
C THR A 110 28.18 0.90 -1.20
N ALA A 111 26.95 0.50 -1.48
CA ALA A 111 26.57 -0.14 -2.74
C ALA A 111 26.79 0.81 -3.95
N LEU A 112 26.40 2.08 -3.82
CA LEU A 112 26.63 3.09 -4.85
C LEU A 112 28.13 3.28 -5.14
N GLU A 113 28.95 3.38 -4.09
CA GLU A 113 30.42 3.51 -4.25
C GLU A 113 31.02 2.30 -4.96
N GLN A 114 30.61 1.08 -4.62
CA GLN A 114 31.07 -0.14 -5.28
C GLN A 114 30.68 -0.16 -6.76
N VAL A 115 29.44 0.12 -7.07
CA VAL A 115 28.90 0.13 -8.44
C VAL A 115 29.64 1.13 -9.32
N VAL A 116 29.85 2.37 -8.85
CA VAL A 116 30.56 3.41 -9.60
C VAL A 116 32.02 3.04 -9.82
N ASN A 117 32.68 2.41 -8.85
CA ASN A 117 34.06 1.95 -8.97
C ASN A 117 34.22 0.64 -9.77
N GLY A 118 33.13 0.08 -10.31
CA GLY A 118 33.14 -1.18 -11.06
C GLY A 118 33.50 -2.41 -10.20
N GLN A 119 33.23 -2.32 -8.90
CA GLN A 119 33.43 -3.42 -7.96
C GLN A 119 32.16 -4.30 -7.93
N GLU A 120 32.32 -5.56 -7.52
CA GLU A 120 31.17 -6.44 -7.31
C GLU A 120 30.30 -5.88 -6.18
N CYS A 121 29.00 -5.70 -6.47
CA CYS A 121 28.01 -5.22 -5.53
C CYS A 121 26.86 -6.22 -5.43
N ARG A 122 26.90 -7.01 -4.34
CA ARG A 122 25.85 -7.99 -3.97
C ARG A 122 25.62 -7.91 -2.47
N HIS A 123 24.64 -7.12 -2.05
CA HIS A 123 24.32 -6.91 -0.64
C HIS A 123 23.04 -7.67 -0.26
N PHE A 124 23.17 -8.71 0.55
CA PHE A 124 22.04 -9.47 1.10
C PHE A 124 22.30 -9.71 2.59
N ALA A 125 21.44 -9.17 3.44
CA ALA A 125 21.46 -9.39 4.87
C ALA A 125 20.36 -10.37 5.31
N ASP A 126 20.39 -10.74 6.59
CA ASP A 126 19.33 -11.56 7.19
C ASP A 126 18.02 -10.78 7.22
N ILE A 127 17.04 -11.21 6.40
CA ILE A 127 15.70 -10.61 6.36
C ILE A 127 14.91 -10.77 7.67
N ASN A 128 15.42 -11.55 8.65
CA ASN A 128 14.85 -11.68 9.98
C ASN A 128 15.61 -10.87 11.04
N GLY A 129 16.63 -10.12 10.64
CA GLY A 129 17.34 -9.19 11.51
C GLY A 129 16.42 -8.09 12.06
N PRO A 130 16.86 -7.30 13.03
CA PRO A 130 16.10 -6.15 13.53
C PRO A 130 15.69 -5.20 12.40
N VAL A 131 14.55 -4.54 12.55
CA VAL A 131 14.16 -3.47 11.62
C VAL A 131 15.09 -2.28 11.86
N GLU A 132 15.77 -1.82 10.82
CA GLU A 132 16.65 -0.66 10.90
C GLU A 132 15.83 0.63 10.98
N GLU A 133 16.17 1.49 11.94
CA GLU A 133 15.63 2.84 12.05
C GLU A 133 16.51 3.77 11.22
N LEU A 134 16.05 4.11 10.04
CA LEU A 134 16.77 4.93 9.07
C LEU A 134 16.11 6.31 8.91
N PRO A 135 16.90 7.36 8.63
CA PRO A 135 16.35 8.67 8.28
C PRO A 135 15.50 8.56 7.02
N ARG A 136 14.61 9.51 6.81
CA ARG A 136 13.67 9.48 5.70
C ARG A 136 13.49 10.87 5.09
N VAL A 137 13.29 10.94 3.78
CA VAL A 137 12.83 12.09 3.04
C VAL A 137 11.60 11.70 2.22
N LEU A 138 10.55 12.50 2.26
CA LEU A 138 9.30 12.15 1.59
C LEU A 138 9.42 12.26 0.07
N SER A 139 8.91 11.26 -0.64
CA SER A 139 8.66 11.23 -2.08
C SER A 139 7.16 11.32 -2.42
N THR A 140 6.31 11.24 -1.40
CA THR A 140 4.89 11.54 -1.53
C THR A 140 4.68 13.06 -1.58
N PRO A 141 3.56 13.53 -2.15
CA PRO A 141 3.08 14.87 -1.88
C PRO A 141 2.99 15.11 -0.36
N ARG A 142 3.25 16.34 0.08
CA ARG A 142 3.40 16.66 1.52
C ARG A 142 2.13 16.47 2.35
N GLN A 143 0.96 16.40 1.72
CA GLN A 143 -0.30 16.25 2.44
C GLN A 143 -0.50 14.89 3.10
N TYR A 144 0.20 13.82 2.65
CA TYR A 144 0.13 12.52 3.29
C TYR A 144 1.48 11.81 3.34
N ALA A 145 1.63 10.90 4.30
CA ALA A 145 2.80 10.03 4.39
C ALA A 145 2.43 8.63 4.92
N TYR A 146 3.14 7.63 4.43
CA TYR A 146 3.04 6.28 4.96
C TYR A 146 3.92 6.12 6.20
N LEU A 147 3.38 5.62 7.29
CA LEU A 147 4.09 5.31 8.52
C LEU A 147 4.15 3.79 8.70
N ARG A 148 5.31 3.21 8.43
CA ARG A 148 5.54 1.77 8.57
C ARG A 148 5.79 1.41 10.03
N ILE A 149 4.94 0.55 10.63
CA ILE A 149 5.03 0.16 12.04
C ILE A 149 5.66 -1.21 12.27
N ALA A 150 5.78 -2.01 11.22
CA ALA A 150 6.41 -3.34 11.27
C ALA A 150 6.89 -3.78 9.88
N GLU A 151 7.73 -4.81 9.83
CA GLU A 151 8.24 -5.42 8.61
C GLU A 151 8.04 -6.94 8.64
N GLY A 152 7.79 -7.55 7.47
CA GLY A 152 7.60 -8.99 7.33
C GLY A 152 6.21 -9.48 7.74
N CYS A 153 5.96 -10.78 7.57
CA CYS A 153 4.66 -11.37 7.88
C CYS A 153 4.79 -12.82 8.36
N SER A 154 4.07 -13.17 9.42
CA SER A 154 4.03 -14.52 9.99
C SER A 154 2.68 -15.23 9.81
N ASN A 155 1.76 -14.71 8.98
CA ASN A 155 0.47 -15.35 8.71
C ASN A 155 0.62 -16.61 7.84
N ARG A 156 1.65 -16.66 6.96
CA ARG A 156 2.00 -17.83 6.13
C ARG A 156 0.84 -18.35 5.27
N CYS A 157 0.07 -17.44 4.68
CA CYS A 157 -0.95 -17.78 3.70
C CYS A 157 -0.33 -18.61 2.57
N ALA A 158 -1.04 -19.64 2.08
CA ALA A 158 -0.47 -20.63 1.17
C ALA A 158 -0.05 -20.05 -0.19
N TYR A 159 -0.66 -18.95 -0.62
CA TYR A 159 -0.38 -18.26 -1.89
C TYR A 159 0.74 -17.21 -1.80
N CYS A 160 1.20 -16.85 -0.59
CA CYS A 160 1.97 -15.63 -0.34
C CYS A 160 3.47 -15.89 -0.20
N VAL A 161 4.29 -15.12 -0.95
CA VAL A 161 5.77 -15.18 -0.91
C VAL A 161 6.39 -14.21 0.10
N ILE A 162 5.62 -13.31 0.72
CA ILE A 162 6.15 -12.26 1.61
C ILE A 162 7.08 -12.78 2.70
N PRO A 163 6.79 -13.92 3.39
CA PRO A 163 7.71 -14.42 4.40
C PRO A 163 9.11 -14.77 3.88
N SER A 164 9.25 -15.12 2.60
CA SER A 164 10.54 -15.39 1.97
C SER A 164 11.25 -14.14 1.45
N LEU A 165 10.51 -13.04 1.24
CA LEU A 165 11.04 -11.78 0.73
C LEU A 165 11.33 -10.76 1.82
N ARG A 166 10.50 -10.72 2.86
CA ARG A 166 10.52 -9.71 3.93
C ARG A 166 10.73 -10.31 5.32
N GLY A 167 10.84 -11.64 5.41
CA GLY A 167 11.04 -12.36 6.66
C GLY A 167 9.79 -12.50 7.53
N ASN A 168 10.01 -12.95 8.75
CA ASN A 168 8.97 -13.03 9.77
C ASN A 168 8.56 -11.63 10.23
N TYR A 169 7.38 -11.54 10.84
CA TYR A 169 6.85 -10.29 11.38
C TYR A 169 7.77 -9.73 12.48
N ARG A 170 8.15 -8.46 12.35
CA ARG A 170 8.97 -7.72 13.29
C ARG A 170 8.40 -6.33 13.48
N SER A 171 7.94 -6.04 14.71
CA SER A 171 7.45 -4.73 15.10
C SER A 171 8.62 -3.75 15.28
N ARG A 172 8.42 -2.50 14.91
CA ARG A 172 9.25 -1.38 15.36
C ARG A 172 8.88 -1.00 16.79
N ARG A 173 9.82 -0.45 17.54
CA ARG A 173 9.53 0.08 18.87
C ARG A 173 8.57 1.25 18.79
N MET A 174 7.67 1.35 19.76
CA MET A 174 6.65 2.43 19.77
C MET A 174 7.29 3.82 19.82
N GLU A 175 8.37 3.96 20.56
CA GLU A 175 9.11 5.20 20.71
C GLU A 175 9.68 5.69 19.35
N ASP A 176 10.27 4.78 18.57
CA ASP A 176 10.88 5.08 17.28
C ASP A 176 9.80 5.46 16.23
N ILE A 177 8.67 4.75 16.25
CA ILE A 177 7.50 5.08 15.40
C ILE A 177 6.97 6.47 15.74
N LEU A 178 6.84 6.80 17.03
CA LEU A 178 6.32 8.09 17.46
C LEU A 178 7.31 9.22 17.20
N GLU A 179 8.61 8.96 17.21
CA GLU A 179 9.64 9.93 16.82
C GLU A 179 9.52 10.27 15.32
N GLU A 180 9.45 9.26 14.45
CA GLU A 180 9.20 9.46 13.01
C GLU A 180 7.87 10.19 12.76
N ALA A 181 6.79 9.77 13.45
CA ALA A 181 5.49 10.40 13.30
C ALA A 181 5.48 11.88 13.70
N ARG A 182 6.23 12.28 14.75
CA ARG A 182 6.39 13.70 15.11
C ARG A 182 7.12 14.48 14.02
N ALA A 183 8.20 13.93 13.49
CA ALA A 183 8.93 14.57 12.38
C ALA A 183 8.03 14.76 11.15
N LEU A 184 7.23 13.76 10.78
CA LEU A 184 6.28 13.87 9.68
C LEU A 184 5.23 14.96 9.93
N ALA A 185 4.72 15.06 11.16
CA ALA A 185 3.74 16.08 11.52
C ALA A 185 4.36 17.50 11.55
N GLU A 186 5.62 17.64 11.99
CA GLU A 186 6.38 18.90 11.96
C GLU A 186 6.67 19.34 10.53
N ASP A 187 6.86 18.40 9.59
CA ASP A 187 7.01 18.65 8.15
C ASP A 187 5.67 19.04 7.45
N GLY A 188 4.56 19.05 8.18
CA GLY A 188 3.25 19.51 7.71
C GLY A 188 2.36 18.42 7.12
N VAL A 189 2.70 17.13 7.32
CA VAL A 189 1.86 16.01 6.88
C VAL A 189 0.49 16.06 7.57
N GLN A 190 -0.58 16.06 6.78
CA GLN A 190 -1.95 16.13 7.25
C GLN A 190 -2.55 14.73 7.50
N GLU A 191 -2.26 13.78 6.62
CA GLU A 191 -2.76 12.41 6.69
C GLU A 191 -1.62 11.41 6.95
N CYS A 192 -1.65 10.74 8.11
CA CYS A 192 -0.73 9.66 8.46
C CYS A 192 -1.34 8.31 8.11
N ILE A 193 -0.76 7.57 7.14
CA ILE A 193 -1.25 6.27 6.70
C ILE A 193 -0.41 5.17 7.35
N VAL A 194 -0.99 4.47 8.31
CA VAL A 194 -0.32 3.39 9.07
C VAL A 194 -0.28 2.12 8.26
N ILE A 195 0.93 1.60 8.00
CA ILE A 195 1.16 0.43 7.15
C ILE A 195 2.07 -0.62 7.81
N ALA A 196 1.83 -1.86 7.45
CA ALA A 196 2.71 -3.03 7.54
C ALA A 196 2.18 -4.09 6.56
N GLN A 197 2.72 -5.31 6.58
CA GLN A 197 2.07 -6.43 5.90
C GLN A 197 0.81 -6.94 6.64
N ASP A 198 0.72 -6.62 7.93
CA ASP A 198 -0.42 -6.86 8.81
C ASP A 198 -0.28 -5.97 10.04
N ILE A 199 -0.98 -4.84 10.10
CA ILE A 199 -0.85 -3.91 11.24
C ILE A 199 -1.49 -4.46 12.52
N THR A 200 -2.43 -5.39 12.40
CA THR A 200 -3.18 -5.93 13.55
C THR A 200 -2.33 -6.76 14.51
N ARG A 201 -1.14 -7.22 14.06
CA ARG A 201 -0.19 -7.97 14.88
C ARG A 201 0.79 -7.11 15.65
N TYR A 202 0.76 -5.80 15.47
CA TYR A 202 1.72 -4.90 16.08
C TYR A 202 1.90 -5.16 17.58
N GLY A 203 3.15 -5.36 17.98
CA GLY A 203 3.56 -5.53 19.36
C GLY A 203 3.67 -6.99 19.84
N VAL A 204 3.06 -7.96 19.13
CA VAL A 204 3.02 -9.37 19.60
C VAL A 204 4.42 -9.96 19.77
N ASP A 205 5.33 -9.70 18.83
CA ASP A 205 6.71 -10.20 18.84
C ASP A 205 7.61 -9.44 19.82
N LEU A 206 7.38 -8.13 19.98
CA LEU A 206 8.23 -7.24 20.75
C LEU A 206 7.80 -7.11 22.21
N TYR A 207 6.48 -7.07 22.48
CA TYR A 207 5.90 -6.84 23.80
C TYR A 207 5.13 -8.05 24.35
N GLY A 208 4.94 -9.11 23.57
CA GLY A 208 4.17 -10.29 23.96
C GLY A 208 2.64 -10.12 23.84
N GLU A 209 2.17 -8.94 23.43
CA GLU A 209 0.75 -8.61 23.30
C GLU A 209 0.51 -7.66 22.12
N ARG A 210 -0.76 -7.54 21.67
CA ARG A 210 -1.14 -6.60 20.63
C ARG A 210 -1.24 -5.19 21.20
N ARG A 211 -0.48 -4.25 20.65
CA ARG A 211 -0.43 -2.85 21.10
C ARG A 211 -0.85 -1.84 20.05
N LEU A 212 -1.46 -2.27 18.95
CA LEU A 212 -1.97 -1.35 17.94
C LEU A 212 -2.96 -0.32 18.53
N PRO A 213 -3.95 -0.70 19.37
CA PRO A 213 -4.85 0.29 19.96
C PRO A 213 -4.15 1.39 20.77
N GLU A 214 -3.06 1.05 21.46
CA GLU A 214 -2.25 2.01 22.22
C GLU A 214 -1.49 2.94 21.27
N LEU A 215 -0.81 2.37 20.28
CA LEU A 215 -0.08 3.15 19.28
C LEU A 215 -1.01 4.15 18.55
N LEU A 216 -2.21 3.71 18.17
CA LEU A 216 -3.17 4.58 17.48
C LEU A 216 -3.60 5.78 18.34
N ARG A 217 -3.86 5.58 19.64
CA ARG A 217 -4.17 6.67 20.56
C ARG A 217 -3.02 7.68 20.66
N GLU A 218 -1.77 7.20 20.71
CA GLU A 218 -0.61 8.09 20.74
C GLU A 218 -0.45 8.86 19.42
N LEU A 219 -0.66 8.22 18.27
CA LEU A 219 -0.65 8.89 16.96
C LEU A 219 -1.75 9.96 16.85
N CYS A 220 -2.95 9.70 17.38
CA CYS A 220 -4.05 10.66 17.39
C CYS A 220 -3.78 11.92 18.26
N ARG A 221 -2.80 11.86 19.19
CA ARG A 221 -2.36 13.04 19.97
C ARG A 221 -1.45 13.98 19.16
N LEU A 222 -0.86 13.47 18.07
CA LEU A 222 -0.03 14.28 17.18
C LEU A 222 -0.90 15.20 16.30
N PRO A 223 -0.34 16.26 15.71
CA PRO A 223 -1.11 17.24 14.94
C PRO A 223 -1.50 16.77 13.53
N PHE A 224 -1.59 15.48 13.28
CA PHE A 224 -2.25 14.98 12.06
C PHE A 224 -3.73 15.33 12.09
N HIS A 225 -4.30 15.61 10.93
CA HIS A 225 -5.74 15.74 10.77
C HIS A 225 -6.37 14.34 10.64
N TRP A 226 -5.80 13.47 9.81
CA TRP A 226 -6.24 12.10 9.62
C TRP A 226 -5.17 11.05 9.93
N VAL A 227 -5.63 9.92 10.48
CA VAL A 227 -4.87 8.68 10.64
C VAL A 227 -5.63 7.59 9.88
N ARG A 228 -5.06 7.07 8.79
CA ARG A 228 -5.66 6.01 7.99
C ARG A 228 -4.99 4.69 8.25
N LEU A 229 -5.75 3.58 8.18
CA LEU A 229 -5.28 2.23 8.49
C LEU A 229 -5.35 1.34 7.26
N HIS A 230 -4.21 0.76 6.86
CA HIS A 230 -4.16 -0.23 5.79
C HIS A 230 -3.71 -1.59 6.31
N TYR A 231 -4.15 -2.68 5.63
CA TYR A 231 -3.71 -4.05 5.88
C TYR A 231 -4.12 -4.59 7.25
N LEU A 232 -5.41 -4.50 7.55
CA LEU A 232 -6.04 -5.10 8.73
C LEU A 232 -6.37 -6.58 8.47
N TYR A 233 -5.69 -7.50 9.14
CA TYR A 233 -5.98 -8.91 8.98
C TYR A 233 -7.28 -9.28 9.73
N PRO A 234 -8.30 -9.87 9.06
CA PRO A 234 -9.67 -10.02 9.60
C PRO A 234 -9.72 -10.73 10.96
N ASP A 235 -8.99 -11.85 11.09
CA ASP A 235 -8.95 -12.71 12.29
C ASP A 235 -8.42 -11.97 13.56
N ASN A 236 -7.77 -10.85 13.39
CA ASN A 236 -7.14 -10.09 14.46
C ASN A 236 -7.87 -8.79 14.84
N LEU A 237 -8.99 -8.47 14.19
CA LEU A 237 -9.81 -7.30 14.49
C LEU A 237 -10.60 -7.53 15.78
N SER A 238 -9.96 -7.25 16.91
CA SER A 238 -10.58 -7.37 18.24
C SER A 238 -11.57 -6.24 18.51
N ASP A 239 -12.49 -6.47 19.44
CA ASP A 239 -13.42 -5.44 19.89
C ASP A 239 -12.71 -4.20 20.42
N GLN A 240 -11.60 -4.37 21.16
CA GLN A 240 -10.79 -3.26 21.63
C GLN A 240 -10.23 -2.40 20.48
N LEU A 241 -9.81 -3.03 19.36
CA LEU A 241 -9.32 -2.28 18.20
C LEU A 241 -10.45 -1.53 17.51
N ILE A 242 -11.59 -2.19 17.30
CA ILE A 242 -12.79 -1.57 16.70
C ILE A 242 -13.27 -0.39 17.56
N ASP A 243 -13.33 -0.55 18.88
CA ASP A 243 -13.72 0.52 19.80
C ASP A 243 -12.71 1.67 19.82
N THR A 244 -11.42 1.38 19.65
CA THR A 244 -10.40 2.43 19.53
C THR A 244 -10.57 3.23 18.24
N ILE A 245 -10.81 2.54 17.12
CA ILE A 245 -11.06 3.20 15.82
C ILE A 245 -12.32 4.07 15.90
N ALA A 246 -13.41 3.54 16.46
CA ALA A 246 -14.66 4.27 16.63
C ALA A 246 -14.57 5.48 17.57
N GLY A 247 -13.68 5.41 18.58
CA GLY A 247 -13.53 6.43 19.61
C GLY A 247 -12.57 7.57 19.28
N GLU A 248 -11.71 7.41 18.29
CA GLU A 248 -10.68 8.40 17.92
C GLU A 248 -11.09 9.15 16.64
N ALA A 249 -11.54 10.38 16.78
CA ALA A 249 -12.08 11.17 15.67
C ALA A 249 -11.12 11.41 14.49
N LYS A 250 -9.81 11.31 14.71
CA LYS A 250 -8.79 11.44 13.67
C LYS A 250 -8.60 10.17 12.83
N ILE A 251 -9.07 9.01 13.33
CA ILE A 251 -8.97 7.78 12.55
C ILE A 251 -10.06 7.79 11.50
N CYS A 252 -9.66 7.70 10.24
CA CYS A 252 -10.60 7.61 9.12
C CYS A 252 -11.51 6.39 9.29
N ASN A 253 -12.81 6.56 9.12
CA ASN A 253 -13.80 5.48 9.07
C ASN A 253 -13.64 4.68 7.76
N TYR A 254 -12.43 4.23 7.49
CA TYR A 254 -12.02 3.48 6.31
C TYR A 254 -11.14 2.33 6.74
N LEU A 255 -11.56 1.09 6.49
CA LEU A 255 -10.85 -0.11 6.90
C LEU A 255 -10.50 -0.98 5.71
N ASP A 256 -9.21 -1.14 5.43
CA ASP A 256 -8.69 -2.07 4.43
C ASP A 256 -8.49 -3.45 5.07
N ILE A 257 -9.42 -4.36 4.77
CA ILE A 257 -9.51 -5.71 5.35
C ILE A 257 -9.41 -6.75 4.23
N PRO A 258 -8.20 -7.17 3.79
CA PRO A 258 -8.03 -8.11 2.69
C PRO A 258 -8.48 -9.53 3.07
N ILE A 259 -9.69 -9.92 2.67
CA ILE A 259 -10.27 -11.25 2.96
C ILE A 259 -9.79 -12.32 1.98
N GLN A 260 -9.42 -11.96 0.77
CA GLN A 260 -8.96 -12.77 -0.35
C GLN A 260 -10.04 -13.68 -0.97
N HIS A 261 -10.91 -14.30 -0.19
CA HIS A 261 -12.05 -15.11 -0.58
C HIS A 261 -13.05 -15.25 0.59
N CYS A 262 -14.27 -15.74 0.35
CA CYS A 262 -15.23 -16.00 1.41
C CYS A 262 -15.52 -17.49 1.64
N ASN A 263 -15.31 -18.37 0.64
CA ASN A 263 -15.62 -19.80 0.76
C ASN A 263 -14.69 -20.51 1.75
N ASP A 264 -15.26 -21.25 2.70
CA ASP A 264 -14.51 -21.91 3.78
C ASP A 264 -13.50 -22.95 3.30
N THR A 265 -13.79 -23.66 2.21
CA THR A 265 -12.86 -24.65 1.64
C THR A 265 -11.65 -23.99 1.04
N VAL A 266 -11.84 -22.91 0.29
CA VAL A 266 -10.77 -22.11 -0.32
C VAL A 266 -9.93 -21.43 0.77
N LEU A 267 -10.56 -20.76 1.73
CA LEU A 267 -9.87 -20.11 2.86
C LEU A 267 -9.01 -21.10 3.64
N LYS A 268 -9.55 -22.25 3.98
CA LYS A 268 -8.81 -23.33 4.68
C LYS A 268 -7.63 -23.83 3.86
N ALA A 269 -7.80 -24.07 2.55
CA ALA A 269 -6.73 -24.49 1.66
C ALA A 269 -5.62 -23.42 1.59
N MET A 270 -5.99 -22.15 1.61
CA MET A 270 -5.09 -20.99 1.63
C MET A 270 -4.48 -20.71 3.01
N ARG A 271 -4.72 -21.56 4.00
CA ARG A 271 -4.26 -21.43 5.40
C ARG A 271 -4.75 -20.13 6.05
N ARG A 272 -5.92 -19.69 5.65
CA ARG A 272 -6.63 -18.62 6.32
C ARG A 272 -7.54 -19.20 7.41
N ARG A 273 -7.76 -18.42 8.46
CA ARG A 273 -8.48 -18.90 9.66
C ARG A 273 -9.92 -18.45 9.69
N GLU A 274 -10.22 -17.47 8.85
CA GLU A 274 -11.56 -16.92 8.71
C GLU A 274 -12.50 -17.95 8.09
N THR A 275 -13.78 -17.77 8.37
CA THR A 275 -14.90 -18.46 7.72
C THR A 275 -15.86 -17.42 7.16
N LYS A 276 -16.73 -17.83 6.21
CA LYS A 276 -17.77 -16.95 5.66
C LYS A 276 -18.59 -16.31 6.78
N THR A 277 -19.14 -17.12 7.66
CA THR A 277 -19.93 -16.61 8.79
C THR A 277 -19.13 -15.68 9.71
N GLY A 278 -17.83 -15.98 9.91
CA GLY A 278 -16.94 -15.12 10.70
C GLY A 278 -16.72 -13.76 10.05
N LEU A 279 -16.60 -13.71 8.72
CA LEU A 279 -16.47 -12.47 7.96
C LEU A 279 -17.76 -11.64 7.97
N GLU A 280 -18.92 -12.29 7.79
CA GLU A 280 -20.24 -11.66 7.90
C GLU A 280 -20.42 -11.01 9.27
N GLU A 281 -20.12 -11.74 10.33
CA GLU A 281 -20.19 -11.25 11.70
C GLU A 281 -19.21 -10.11 11.96
N LEU A 282 -17.99 -10.18 11.42
CA LEU A 282 -17.00 -9.12 11.52
C LEU A 282 -17.51 -7.82 10.88
N PHE A 283 -18.00 -7.89 9.64
CA PHE A 283 -18.50 -6.71 8.93
C PHE A 283 -19.74 -6.12 9.62
N ARG A 284 -20.64 -6.97 10.15
CA ARG A 284 -21.77 -6.51 10.95
C ARG A 284 -21.30 -5.73 12.18
N ARG A 285 -20.38 -6.28 12.97
CA ARG A 285 -19.83 -5.63 14.18
C ARG A 285 -19.13 -4.32 13.86
N VAL A 286 -18.36 -4.27 12.77
CA VAL A 286 -17.66 -3.06 12.35
C VAL A 286 -18.66 -1.97 11.97
N ARG A 287 -19.67 -2.29 11.17
CA ARG A 287 -20.71 -1.32 10.76
C ARG A 287 -21.56 -0.80 11.92
N GLU A 288 -21.84 -1.66 12.90
CA GLU A 288 -22.61 -1.26 14.10
C GLU A 288 -21.82 -0.30 15.00
N ARG A 289 -20.50 -0.44 15.07
CA ARG A 289 -19.64 0.34 15.98
C ARG A 289 -19.01 1.56 15.33
N ILE A 290 -18.82 1.54 14.02
CA ILE A 290 -18.21 2.63 13.26
C ILE A 290 -19.21 3.13 12.22
N PRO A 291 -20.09 4.08 12.58
CA PRO A 291 -21.06 4.63 11.63
C PRO A 291 -20.36 5.25 10.42
N GLY A 292 -20.91 4.98 9.23
CA GLY A 292 -20.35 5.50 7.99
C GLY A 292 -19.04 4.83 7.55
N VAL A 293 -18.67 3.68 8.13
CA VAL A 293 -17.43 2.99 7.75
C VAL A 293 -17.46 2.56 6.29
N VAL A 294 -16.36 2.85 5.60
CA VAL A 294 -16.05 2.34 4.26
C VAL A 294 -15.18 1.10 4.42
N LEU A 295 -15.65 -0.01 3.88
CA LEU A 295 -14.94 -1.28 3.91
C LEU A 295 -14.27 -1.51 2.56
N ARG A 296 -12.94 -1.65 2.59
CA ARG A 296 -12.12 -2.05 1.46
C ARG A 296 -11.63 -3.48 1.64
N THR A 297 -11.59 -4.23 0.56
CA THR A 297 -10.99 -5.56 0.55
C THR A 297 -10.22 -5.84 -0.73
N SER A 298 -9.37 -6.87 -0.68
CA SER A 298 -8.73 -7.46 -1.85
C SER A 298 -9.17 -8.91 -1.96
N LEU A 299 -9.44 -9.35 -3.19
CA LEU A 299 -9.86 -10.71 -3.53
C LEU A 299 -8.89 -11.33 -4.51
N ILE A 300 -8.78 -12.66 -4.45
CA ILE A 300 -8.01 -13.44 -5.41
C ILE A 300 -8.95 -14.48 -6.02
N THR A 301 -9.15 -14.42 -7.32
CA THR A 301 -9.96 -15.36 -8.09
C THR A 301 -9.10 -16.47 -8.69
N GLY A 302 -9.65 -17.66 -8.87
CA GLY A 302 -8.91 -18.79 -9.42
C GLY A 302 -7.96 -19.48 -8.45
N LEU A 303 -8.13 -19.27 -7.16
CA LEU A 303 -7.38 -19.95 -6.11
C LEU A 303 -7.57 -21.48 -6.21
N PRO A 304 -6.57 -22.31 -5.82
CA PRO A 304 -6.78 -23.73 -5.65
C PRO A 304 -8.02 -24.05 -4.82
N TYR A 305 -8.83 -25.01 -5.30
CA TYR A 305 -10.13 -25.41 -4.73
C TYR A 305 -11.28 -24.41 -4.93
N GLU A 306 -11.13 -23.36 -5.70
CA GLU A 306 -12.22 -22.51 -6.12
C GLU A 306 -12.93 -23.13 -7.32
N ASP A 307 -13.89 -24.02 -7.05
CA ASP A 307 -14.80 -24.51 -8.08
C ASP A 307 -15.89 -23.48 -8.43
N GLU A 308 -16.77 -23.82 -9.36
CA GLU A 308 -17.83 -22.88 -9.80
C GLU A 308 -18.75 -22.49 -8.64
N ALA A 309 -19.12 -23.46 -7.78
CA ALA A 309 -19.99 -23.17 -6.63
C ALA A 309 -19.32 -22.22 -5.61
N ALA A 310 -18.00 -22.37 -5.40
CA ALA A 310 -17.24 -21.48 -4.52
C ALA A 310 -17.12 -20.07 -5.13
N PHE A 311 -17.01 -19.97 -6.45
CA PHE A 311 -17.00 -18.68 -7.13
C PHE A 311 -18.38 -17.99 -7.12
N GLU A 312 -19.46 -18.74 -7.40
CA GLU A 312 -20.83 -18.22 -7.25
C GLU A 312 -21.08 -17.71 -5.83
N GLU A 313 -20.65 -18.48 -4.81
CA GLU A 313 -20.74 -18.05 -3.41
C GLU A 313 -19.98 -16.74 -3.14
N LEU A 314 -18.83 -16.51 -3.78
CA LEU A 314 -18.09 -15.26 -3.66
C LEU A 314 -18.87 -14.08 -4.28
N CYS A 315 -19.48 -14.30 -5.46
CA CYS A 315 -20.30 -13.28 -6.11
C CYS A 315 -21.52 -12.90 -5.26
N ASP A 316 -22.24 -13.91 -4.73
CA ASP A 316 -23.37 -13.69 -3.83
C ASP A 316 -22.96 -12.93 -2.57
N PHE A 317 -21.84 -13.34 -1.94
CA PHE A 317 -21.29 -12.68 -0.76
C PHE A 317 -21.00 -11.19 -1.00
N LEU A 318 -20.44 -10.84 -2.15
CA LEU A 318 -20.16 -9.44 -2.50
C LEU A 318 -21.46 -8.63 -2.66
N GLY A 319 -22.45 -9.18 -3.36
CA GLY A 319 -23.75 -8.56 -3.52
C GLY A 319 -24.50 -8.35 -2.19
N GLU A 320 -24.36 -9.29 -1.26
CA GLU A 320 -24.97 -9.22 0.07
C GLU A 320 -24.20 -8.25 1.00
N GLN A 321 -22.86 -8.36 1.04
CA GLN A 321 -22.04 -7.59 1.95
C GLN A 321 -21.84 -6.14 1.51
N LYS A 322 -21.98 -5.83 0.23
CA LYS A 322 -21.85 -4.47 -0.31
C LYS A 322 -20.62 -3.73 0.24
N LEU A 323 -19.43 -4.34 0.02
CA LEU A 323 -18.17 -3.71 0.39
C LEU A 323 -17.89 -2.56 -0.57
N GLN A 324 -17.69 -1.35 -0.08
CA GLN A 324 -17.63 -0.14 -0.90
C GLN A 324 -16.41 -0.10 -1.85
N ARG A 325 -15.31 -0.72 -1.44
CA ARG A 325 -14.06 -0.73 -2.22
C ARG A 325 -13.53 -2.15 -2.32
N VAL A 326 -13.42 -2.70 -3.52
CA VAL A 326 -12.88 -4.05 -3.76
C VAL A 326 -11.89 -4.00 -4.91
N GLY A 327 -10.74 -4.64 -4.73
CA GLY A 327 -9.83 -4.99 -5.81
C GLY A 327 -9.81 -6.51 -5.99
N ALA A 328 -10.02 -7.00 -7.20
CA ALA A 328 -9.94 -8.41 -7.55
C ALA A 328 -8.73 -8.68 -8.45
N PHE A 329 -8.01 -9.75 -8.15
CA PHE A 329 -6.80 -10.14 -8.86
C PHE A 329 -6.88 -11.63 -9.23
N PRO A 330 -6.51 -12.02 -10.45
CA PRO A 330 -6.34 -13.43 -10.78
C PRO A 330 -5.20 -14.03 -9.96
N TYR A 331 -5.35 -15.28 -9.55
CA TYR A 331 -4.32 -15.99 -8.81
C TYR A 331 -3.05 -16.15 -9.63
N SER A 332 -1.93 -15.68 -9.10
CA SER A 332 -0.59 -15.89 -9.64
C SER A 332 0.08 -17.03 -8.87
N PRO A 333 0.41 -18.17 -9.52
CA PRO A 333 1.03 -19.32 -8.86
C PRO A 333 2.52 -19.06 -8.59
N GLU A 334 2.81 -18.34 -7.51
CA GLU A 334 4.15 -17.91 -7.17
C GLU A 334 5.07 -19.04 -6.74
N GLU A 335 6.22 -19.16 -7.39
CA GLU A 335 7.22 -20.18 -7.13
C GLU A 335 7.62 -20.20 -5.63
N GLY A 336 7.80 -21.41 -5.09
CA GLY A 336 8.14 -21.62 -3.69
C GLY A 336 6.94 -21.61 -2.73
N THR A 337 5.76 -21.15 -3.15
CA THR A 337 4.55 -21.15 -2.33
C THR A 337 3.88 -22.52 -2.25
N PRO A 338 3.21 -22.86 -1.14
CA PRO A 338 2.45 -24.09 -1.05
C PRO A 338 1.31 -24.17 -2.09
N ALA A 339 0.61 -23.06 -2.35
CA ALA A 339 -0.52 -23.03 -3.29
C ALA A 339 -0.08 -23.33 -4.74
N ALA A 340 1.11 -22.91 -5.15
CA ALA A 340 1.65 -23.20 -6.48
C ALA A 340 1.86 -24.71 -6.76
N ARG A 341 1.93 -25.53 -5.69
CA ARG A 341 2.08 -26.99 -5.77
C ARG A 341 0.77 -27.75 -5.72
N MET A 342 -0.34 -27.07 -5.50
CA MET A 342 -1.67 -27.70 -5.44
C MET A 342 -2.15 -28.02 -6.86
N LEU A 343 -2.87 -29.16 -7.00
CA LEU A 343 -3.28 -29.66 -8.32
C LEU A 343 -4.63 -29.06 -8.76
N ASN A 344 -5.52 -28.76 -7.83
CA ASN A 344 -6.86 -28.26 -8.13
C ASN A 344 -6.84 -26.74 -8.35
N ARG A 345 -6.18 -26.30 -9.41
CA ARG A 345 -6.09 -24.88 -9.80
C ARG A 345 -7.06 -24.61 -10.92
N VAL A 346 -7.64 -23.43 -10.90
CA VAL A 346 -8.40 -22.87 -12.02
C VAL A 346 -7.40 -22.45 -13.11
N ASP A 347 -7.81 -22.54 -14.36
CA ASP A 347 -7.04 -22.03 -15.49
C ASP A 347 -6.85 -20.51 -15.39
N THR A 348 -5.72 -20.01 -15.89
CA THR A 348 -5.38 -18.58 -15.78
C THR A 348 -6.37 -17.68 -16.51
N GLU A 349 -6.87 -18.11 -17.68
CA GLU A 349 -7.85 -17.34 -18.44
C GLU A 349 -9.19 -17.29 -17.69
N GLU A 350 -9.59 -18.41 -17.08
CA GLU A 350 -10.79 -18.47 -16.25
C GLU A 350 -10.63 -17.63 -14.95
N ALA A 351 -9.47 -17.67 -14.32
CA ALA A 351 -9.18 -16.83 -13.14
C ALA A 351 -9.28 -15.34 -13.49
N GLN A 352 -8.77 -14.92 -14.65
CA GLN A 352 -8.88 -13.56 -15.16
C GLN A 352 -10.35 -13.19 -15.43
N ARG A 353 -11.11 -14.03 -16.12
CA ARG A 353 -12.54 -13.84 -16.38
C ARG A 353 -13.33 -13.66 -15.07
N ARG A 354 -13.01 -14.46 -14.05
CA ARG A 354 -13.64 -14.36 -12.73
C ARG A 354 -13.30 -13.04 -12.04
N ALA A 355 -12.06 -12.56 -12.16
CA ALA A 355 -11.67 -11.26 -11.62
C ALA A 355 -12.48 -10.12 -12.29
N GLU A 356 -12.65 -10.18 -13.60
CA GLU A 356 -13.45 -9.21 -14.36
C GLU A 356 -14.92 -9.21 -13.92
N LEU A 357 -15.53 -10.39 -13.75
CA LEU A 357 -16.91 -10.49 -13.24
C LEU A 357 -17.06 -9.94 -11.81
N VAL A 358 -16.08 -10.20 -10.94
CA VAL A 358 -16.08 -9.61 -9.59
C VAL A 358 -16.02 -8.08 -9.68
N MET A 359 -15.22 -7.53 -10.60
CA MET A 359 -15.14 -6.07 -10.78
C MET A 359 -16.41 -5.49 -11.40
N GLU A 360 -17.13 -6.22 -12.26
CA GLU A 360 -18.46 -5.80 -12.75
C GLU A 360 -19.48 -5.69 -11.60
N ILE A 361 -19.53 -6.69 -10.69
CA ILE A 361 -20.37 -6.64 -9.48
C ILE A 361 -19.96 -5.46 -8.61
N GLN A 362 -18.66 -5.27 -8.43
CA GLN A 362 -18.11 -4.19 -7.60
C GLN A 362 -18.45 -2.80 -8.15
N THR A 363 -18.44 -2.62 -9.47
CA THR A 363 -18.83 -1.35 -10.10
C THR A 363 -20.24 -0.96 -9.68
N GLN A 364 -21.19 -1.92 -9.69
CA GLN A 364 -22.56 -1.65 -9.25
C GLN A 364 -22.64 -1.23 -7.77
N VAL A 365 -21.91 -1.92 -6.90
CA VAL A 365 -21.87 -1.60 -5.47
C VAL A 365 -21.25 -0.23 -5.22
N MET A 366 -20.19 0.09 -5.96
CA MET A 366 -19.51 1.38 -5.87
C MET A 366 -20.40 2.52 -6.37
N ASP A 367 -21.12 2.31 -7.48
CA ASP A 367 -22.06 3.29 -8.02
C ASP A 367 -23.21 3.56 -7.04
N GLU A 368 -23.81 2.50 -6.46
CA GLU A 368 -24.82 2.65 -5.40
C GLU A 368 -24.28 3.45 -4.20
N PHE A 369 -23.02 3.20 -3.79
CA PHE A 369 -22.39 3.92 -2.70
C PHE A 369 -22.16 5.39 -3.06
N ASN A 370 -21.59 5.66 -4.23
CA ASN A 370 -21.35 7.01 -4.70
C ASN A 370 -22.66 7.80 -4.88
N ASP A 371 -23.71 7.17 -5.43
CA ASP A 371 -25.03 7.77 -5.56
C ASP A 371 -25.65 8.11 -4.20
N SER A 372 -25.42 7.28 -3.19
CA SER A 372 -25.90 7.53 -1.83
C SER A 372 -25.29 8.78 -1.18
N ARG A 373 -24.15 9.25 -1.70
CA ARG A 373 -23.43 10.44 -1.22
C ARG A 373 -23.89 11.73 -1.91
N MET A 374 -24.78 11.63 -2.92
CA MET A 374 -25.27 12.80 -3.65
C MET A 374 -25.98 13.79 -2.73
N GLY A 375 -25.52 15.03 -2.74
CA GLY A 375 -26.02 16.10 -1.88
C GLY A 375 -25.37 16.18 -0.49
N ASP A 376 -24.57 15.18 -0.11
CA ASP A 376 -23.79 15.22 1.14
C ASP A 376 -22.71 16.31 1.05
N THR A 377 -22.42 16.92 2.18
CA THR A 377 -21.25 17.79 2.34
C THR A 377 -20.17 17.01 3.10
N VAL A 378 -19.03 16.81 2.44
CA VAL A 378 -17.93 16.02 2.98
C VAL A 378 -16.66 16.86 3.10
N GLU A 379 -15.83 16.56 4.10
CA GLU A 379 -14.51 17.15 4.22
C GLU A 379 -13.55 16.50 3.24
N VAL A 380 -12.84 17.29 2.44
CA VAL A 380 -11.93 16.87 1.38
C VAL A 380 -10.55 17.43 1.63
N LEU A 381 -9.54 16.57 1.69
CA LEU A 381 -8.13 16.94 1.64
C LEU A 381 -7.76 17.20 0.17
N CYS A 382 -7.38 18.43 -0.15
CA CYS A 382 -6.95 18.80 -1.51
C CYS A 382 -5.60 18.15 -1.83
N ASP A 383 -5.56 17.38 -2.91
CA ASP A 383 -4.33 16.77 -3.44
C ASP A 383 -3.66 17.65 -4.52
N GLY A 384 -4.41 18.58 -5.11
CA GLY A 384 -3.89 19.52 -6.12
C GLY A 384 -4.96 20.03 -7.08
N TYR A 385 -4.48 20.57 -8.21
CA TYR A 385 -5.33 21.08 -9.30
C TYR A 385 -5.05 20.31 -10.58
N ASP A 386 -6.08 19.74 -11.17
CA ASP A 386 -6.00 19.06 -12.47
C ASP A 386 -6.31 20.08 -13.57
N VAL A 387 -5.29 20.38 -14.38
CA VAL A 387 -5.40 21.35 -15.47
C VAL A 387 -6.31 20.85 -16.59
N GLN A 388 -6.40 19.54 -16.81
CA GLN A 388 -7.22 18.97 -17.88
C GLN A 388 -8.71 18.98 -17.48
N ALA A 389 -9.00 18.60 -16.23
CA ALA A 389 -10.34 18.68 -15.67
C ALA A 389 -10.75 20.12 -15.30
N MET A 390 -9.81 21.07 -15.27
CA MET A 390 -10.01 22.47 -14.79
C MET A 390 -10.69 22.51 -13.42
N SER A 391 -10.30 21.62 -12.50
CA SER A 391 -10.86 21.47 -11.16
C SER A 391 -9.81 21.09 -10.15
N TYR A 392 -10.06 21.37 -8.88
CA TYR A 392 -9.29 20.79 -7.79
C TYR A 392 -9.60 19.31 -7.71
N VAL A 393 -8.62 18.54 -7.23
CA VAL A 393 -8.75 17.11 -6.96
C VAL A 393 -8.36 16.84 -5.51
N GLY A 394 -9.11 15.99 -4.85
CA GLY A 394 -8.83 15.64 -3.47
C GLY A 394 -9.54 14.35 -3.05
N ARG A 395 -9.50 14.06 -1.77
CA ARG A 395 -10.05 12.84 -1.18
C ARG A 395 -10.74 13.16 0.12
N SER A 396 -11.83 12.45 0.40
CA SER A 396 -12.41 12.40 1.73
C SER A 396 -11.82 11.24 2.55
N TYR A 397 -12.36 11.03 3.74
CA TYR A 397 -12.01 9.84 4.53
C TYR A 397 -12.29 8.52 3.78
N ALA A 398 -13.21 8.53 2.82
CA ALA A 398 -13.69 7.35 2.09
C ALA A 398 -12.82 6.95 0.89
N GLU A 399 -11.82 7.72 0.54
CA GLU A 399 -10.89 7.46 -0.57
C GLU A 399 -9.44 7.40 -0.06
N SER A 400 -8.73 6.33 -0.41
CA SER A 400 -7.30 6.17 -0.10
C SER A 400 -6.43 6.62 -1.28
N PRO A 401 -5.32 7.34 -1.04
CA PRO A 401 -4.50 7.89 -2.12
C PRO A 401 -3.94 6.80 -3.03
N GLY A 402 -4.10 7.00 -4.34
CA GLY A 402 -3.55 6.14 -5.39
C GLY A 402 -4.17 4.74 -5.51
N ILE A 403 -5.25 4.46 -4.77
CA ILE A 403 -5.93 3.15 -4.76
C ILE A 403 -7.40 3.29 -5.14
N ASP A 404 -8.09 4.26 -4.56
CA ASP A 404 -9.52 4.52 -4.80
C ASP A 404 -9.69 5.72 -5.74
N GLY A 405 -10.93 6.03 -6.12
CA GLY A 405 -11.27 7.22 -6.86
C GLY A 405 -10.99 8.51 -6.09
N CYS A 406 -11.25 9.64 -6.70
CA CYS A 406 -11.04 10.97 -6.12
C CYS A 406 -12.30 11.82 -6.20
N ILE A 407 -12.25 13.02 -5.64
CA ILE A 407 -13.30 14.02 -5.67
C ILE A 407 -12.77 15.21 -6.46
N PHE A 408 -13.35 15.46 -7.65
CA PHE A 408 -13.10 16.66 -8.41
C PHE A 408 -14.04 17.77 -7.92
N PHE A 409 -13.52 18.95 -7.59
CA PHE A 409 -14.37 20.02 -7.09
C PHE A 409 -13.95 21.39 -7.60
N THR A 410 -14.92 22.30 -7.65
CA THR A 410 -14.70 23.72 -7.92
C THR A 410 -14.76 24.52 -6.63
N ALA A 411 -14.01 25.62 -6.58
CA ALA A 411 -14.01 26.55 -5.45
C ALA A 411 -13.93 27.99 -5.97
N GLU A 412 -14.53 28.94 -5.26
CA GLU A 412 -14.45 30.37 -5.60
C GLU A 412 -13.13 31.00 -5.13
N ARG A 413 -12.46 30.40 -4.14
CA ARG A 413 -11.15 30.80 -3.65
C ARG A 413 -10.06 29.85 -4.13
N ASP A 414 -8.82 30.31 -4.12
CA ASP A 414 -7.67 29.43 -4.32
C ASP A 414 -7.56 28.42 -3.17
N VAL A 415 -7.30 27.15 -3.52
CA VAL A 415 -7.12 26.03 -2.58
C VAL A 415 -5.73 25.44 -2.84
N GLU A 416 -4.95 25.34 -1.77
CA GLU A 416 -3.59 24.76 -1.86
C GLU A 416 -3.60 23.24 -1.57
N PRO A 417 -2.67 22.47 -2.14
CA PRO A 417 -2.49 21.07 -1.74
C PRO A 417 -2.24 20.96 -0.24
N GLY A 418 -3.02 20.13 0.45
CA GLY A 418 -2.98 19.98 1.91
C GLY A 418 -4.08 20.74 2.67
N ASP A 419 -4.82 21.64 2.00
CA ASP A 419 -5.99 22.27 2.61
C ASP A 419 -7.14 21.28 2.76
N PHE A 420 -7.91 21.46 3.84
CA PHE A 420 -9.20 20.80 4.02
C PHE A 420 -10.33 21.72 3.59
N VAL A 421 -11.21 21.22 2.75
CA VAL A 421 -12.31 21.97 2.16
C VAL A 421 -13.60 21.17 2.33
N MET A 422 -14.68 21.85 2.80
CA MET A 422 -16.01 21.24 2.78
C MET A 422 -16.56 21.26 1.37
N VAL A 423 -16.85 20.09 0.80
CA VAL A 423 -17.33 19.93 -0.59
C VAL A 423 -18.69 19.27 -0.58
N ARG A 424 -19.67 19.92 -1.24
CA ARG A 424 -20.98 19.31 -1.48
C ARG A 424 -20.89 18.46 -2.76
N ILE A 425 -21.17 17.18 -2.64
CA ILE A 425 -21.15 16.24 -3.76
C ILE A 425 -22.33 16.53 -4.69
N THR A 426 -22.04 16.72 -5.98
CA THR A 426 -23.02 17.08 -7.01
C THR A 426 -23.12 16.05 -8.13
N GLY A 427 -22.17 15.11 -8.23
CA GLY A 427 -22.14 14.08 -9.27
C GLY A 427 -21.21 12.93 -8.95
N ALA A 428 -21.38 11.84 -9.71
CA ALA A 428 -20.48 10.69 -9.72
C ALA A 428 -20.22 10.28 -11.18
N MET A 429 -18.99 9.90 -11.50
CA MET A 429 -18.60 9.47 -12.83
C MET A 429 -17.39 8.54 -12.77
N ASP A 430 -17.51 7.35 -13.34
CA ASP A 430 -16.41 6.38 -13.50
C ASP A 430 -15.65 6.06 -12.18
N GLY A 431 -16.39 6.02 -11.07
CA GLY A 431 -15.83 5.75 -9.73
C GLY A 431 -15.36 6.99 -8.97
N ASP A 432 -15.20 8.12 -9.62
CA ASP A 432 -14.90 9.42 -9.03
C ASP A 432 -16.17 10.19 -8.65
N LEU A 433 -16.02 11.17 -7.78
CA LEU A 433 -17.07 12.09 -7.39
C LEU A 433 -16.77 13.49 -7.92
N THR A 434 -17.84 14.27 -8.13
CA THR A 434 -17.72 15.70 -8.44
C THR A 434 -18.46 16.53 -7.39
N GLY A 435 -18.01 17.75 -7.15
CA GLY A 435 -18.61 18.61 -6.14
C GLY A 435 -18.25 20.09 -6.26
N GLU A 436 -18.79 20.85 -5.34
CA GLU A 436 -18.56 22.28 -5.20
C GLU A 436 -18.17 22.59 -3.77
N ALA A 437 -17.09 23.35 -3.58
CA ALA A 437 -16.69 23.82 -2.27
C ALA A 437 -17.82 24.67 -1.65
N VAL A 438 -18.13 24.39 -0.40
CA VAL A 438 -19.11 25.16 0.36
C VAL A 438 -18.32 26.20 1.14
N GLU A 439 -18.60 27.49 0.93
CA GLU A 439 -18.04 28.52 1.79
C GLU A 439 -18.58 28.33 3.21
N GLU A 440 -17.68 28.27 4.19
CA GLU A 440 -18.09 28.49 5.57
C GLU A 440 -18.69 29.89 5.65
N LEU A 441 -20.00 29.95 5.91
CA LEU A 441 -20.62 31.20 6.29
C LEU A 441 -19.83 31.68 7.51
N SER A 442 -18.99 32.70 7.33
CA SER A 442 -18.37 33.37 8.46
C SER A 442 -19.52 33.75 9.37
N GLU A 443 -19.60 33.15 10.55
CA GLU A 443 -20.43 33.68 11.66
C GLU A 443 -19.84 35.04 12.02
N GLU A 444 -20.21 36.06 11.22
CA GLU A 444 -20.19 37.44 11.70
C GLU A 444 -21.48 37.66 12.49
N GLU A 445 -21.38 37.48 13.81
CA GLU A 445 -22.07 38.38 14.78
C GLU A 445 -21.54 38.14 16.21
#